data_ada6b6754d152b2a23eb8b3e1c3994a1
#
_entry.id   ada6b6754d152b2a23eb8b3e1c3994a1
#
_cell.length_a   1.000
_cell.length_b   1.000
_cell.length_c   1.000
_cell.angle_alpha   90.00
_cell.angle_beta   90.00
_cell.angle_gamma   90.00
#
_symmetry.space_group_name_H-M   'P 1'
#
loop_
_entity.id
_entity.type
_entity.pdbx_description
1 polymer ?
#
loop_
_entity_poly.entity_id
_entity_poly.type
_entity_poly.pdbx_seq_one_letter_code
_entity_poly.pdbx_strand_id
1 'polypeptide(L)'
;WQSTATRMMGGEAEPTATPEDGDRRFKDASWSDNDVFDYIKQSYLLTSRWLQSTVADVEGLDDKSAGKVDFHTRRFVEALSPSNFVPTNPVVLKETAETGGQNLLNGLKNLLQDLDKNTGRLNIRMTDEDAFEIGKNVAVSPGKVVFRNDLMELIQFDPSTETVARRPLLIMPPWINKYYIFDLRKENSFIQWAVGQGHTVFVISWVNPDARLTEKTLDDYMLEGPLAALGAIEKATGEAKINAIGYCIGGTLLACTLAYMAARKDERIPSATFFTTMIDFEDAGELAVFIDEQQLSALEARMDKLGYLEGAEMASTFNMMRGNDLIWSFVINNYLLGKDPFPFDLLYWNSDATRMPATMHSFYLRKMYLENKLIEPGGITLDGVALDLRKIKVPCYLIST
;
A
#
# COMPACT_ATOMS: atom_id res chain seq x y z
N TRP A 1 -35.53 19.14 2.93
CA TRP A 1 -36.27 20.34 2.54
C TRP A 1 -36.92 21.04 3.76
N GLN A 2 -37.66 20.35 4.60
CA GLN A 2 -38.34 20.99 5.77
C GLN A 2 -37.32 21.55 6.77
N SER A 3 -36.28 20.80 7.13
CA SER A 3 -35.25 21.27 8.08
C SER A 3 -34.47 22.49 7.55
N THR A 4 -34.13 22.49 6.27
CA THR A 4 -33.44 23.62 5.62
C THR A 4 -34.35 24.85 5.54
N ALA A 5 -35.61 24.65 5.16
CA ALA A 5 -36.61 25.74 5.13
C ALA A 5 -36.85 26.32 6.55
N THR A 6 -36.89 25.47 7.59
CA THR A 6 -36.99 25.90 8.98
C THR A 6 -35.81 26.77 9.41
N ARG A 7 -34.58 26.36 9.08
CA ARG A 7 -33.36 27.15 9.36
C ARG A 7 -33.34 28.48 8.62
N MET A 8 -33.65 28.47 7.29
CA MET A 8 -33.74 29.72 6.49
C MET A 8 -34.77 30.69 7.03
N MET A 9 -35.79 30.21 7.76
CA MET A 9 -36.77 31.03 8.44
C MET A 9 -36.38 31.40 9.89
N GLY A 10 -35.14 31.12 10.30
CA GLY A 10 -34.61 31.46 11.63
C GLY A 10 -34.98 30.44 12.73
N GLY A 11 -35.49 29.26 12.40
CA GLY A 11 -35.78 28.17 13.32
C GLY A 11 -34.61 27.21 13.51
N GLU A 12 -34.52 26.58 14.68
CA GLU A 12 -33.61 25.47 14.92
C GLU A 12 -34.16 24.18 14.30
N ALA A 13 -33.32 23.44 13.57
CA ALA A 13 -33.64 22.12 13.05
C ALA A 13 -32.41 21.22 13.12
N GLU A 14 -32.62 19.99 13.56
CA GLU A 14 -31.60 18.96 13.55
C GLU A 14 -31.18 18.57 12.13
N PRO A 15 -29.89 18.25 11.91
CA PRO A 15 -29.44 17.76 10.61
C PRO A 15 -30.17 16.47 10.22
N THR A 16 -30.66 16.40 8.99
CA THR A 16 -31.32 15.20 8.46
C THR A 16 -30.32 14.09 8.15
N ALA A 17 -29.08 14.46 7.81
CA ALA A 17 -27.98 13.53 7.58
C ALA A 17 -26.68 14.12 8.15
N THR A 18 -25.90 13.28 8.82
CA THR A 18 -24.57 13.62 9.36
C THR A 18 -23.50 12.80 8.62
N PRO A 19 -22.28 13.34 8.42
CA PRO A 19 -21.16 12.54 7.94
C PRO A 19 -20.93 11.31 8.80
N GLU A 20 -20.38 10.26 8.22
CA GLU A 20 -19.93 9.08 8.96
C GLU A 20 -18.74 9.41 9.88
N ASP A 21 -18.56 8.60 10.93
CA ASP A 21 -17.41 8.74 11.80
C ASP A 21 -16.11 8.58 10.99
N GLY A 22 -15.22 9.58 11.14
CA GLY A 22 -13.97 9.61 10.36
C GLY A 22 -14.03 10.32 9.01
N ASP A 23 -15.20 10.71 8.50
CA ASP A 23 -15.30 11.52 7.29
C ASP A 23 -14.80 12.94 7.53
N ARG A 24 -13.62 13.25 6.98
CA ARG A 24 -12.93 14.52 7.17
C ARG A 24 -13.34 15.61 6.19
N ARG A 25 -14.10 15.28 5.13
CA ARG A 25 -14.47 16.21 4.06
C ARG A 25 -15.29 17.39 4.54
N PHE A 26 -16.12 17.18 5.56
CA PHE A 26 -17.09 18.13 6.08
C PHE A 26 -16.77 18.59 7.51
N LYS A 27 -15.49 18.47 7.93
CA LYS A 27 -15.07 18.77 9.31
C LYS A 27 -15.04 20.28 9.60
N ASP A 28 -14.80 21.12 8.60
CA ASP A 28 -14.75 22.56 8.78
C ASP A 28 -16.13 23.12 9.16
N ALA A 29 -16.18 24.04 10.13
CA ALA A 29 -17.42 24.61 10.65
C ALA A 29 -18.25 25.32 9.57
N SER A 30 -17.62 25.87 8.53
CA SER A 30 -18.30 26.52 7.41
C SER A 30 -19.30 25.64 6.66
N TRP A 31 -19.15 24.30 6.75
CA TRP A 31 -20.13 23.35 6.24
C TRP A 31 -21.43 23.28 7.06
N SER A 32 -21.46 23.80 8.26
CA SER A 32 -22.61 23.74 9.17
C SER A 32 -23.10 25.10 9.58
N ASP A 33 -22.23 26.12 9.60
CA ASP A 33 -22.56 27.50 10.00
C ASP A 33 -23.29 28.27 8.91
N ASN A 34 -23.23 27.80 7.66
CA ASN A 34 -23.92 28.43 6.52
C ASN A 34 -25.00 27.50 5.97
N ASP A 35 -26.24 27.95 5.97
CA ASP A 35 -27.43 27.16 5.57
C ASP A 35 -27.31 26.61 4.14
N VAL A 36 -26.70 27.33 3.21
CA VAL A 36 -26.52 26.89 1.82
C VAL A 36 -25.56 25.70 1.75
N PHE A 37 -24.41 25.80 2.43
CA PHE A 37 -23.43 24.71 2.43
C PHE A 37 -23.87 23.52 3.27
N ASP A 38 -24.61 23.76 4.36
CA ASP A 38 -25.23 22.67 5.13
C ASP A 38 -26.26 21.93 4.27
N TYR A 39 -27.09 22.66 3.50
CA TYR A 39 -28.02 22.04 2.55
C TYR A 39 -27.31 21.23 1.46
N ILE A 40 -26.25 21.75 0.86
CA ILE A 40 -25.45 21.05 -0.15
C ILE A 40 -24.87 19.77 0.46
N LYS A 41 -24.25 19.83 1.64
CA LYS A 41 -23.69 18.70 2.38
C LYS A 41 -24.75 17.63 2.65
N GLN A 42 -25.88 18.02 3.26
CA GLN A 42 -26.93 17.07 3.61
C GLN A 42 -27.58 16.44 2.37
N SER A 43 -27.79 17.21 1.31
CA SER A 43 -28.32 16.69 0.04
C SER A 43 -27.39 15.65 -0.57
N TYR A 44 -26.10 15.92 -0.55
CA TYR A 44 -25.07 14.99 -1.00
C TYR A 44 -25.07 13.70 -0.13
N LEU A 45 -25.07 13.81 1.19
CA LEU A 45 -25.05 12.67 2.09
C LEU A 45 -26.29 11.78 1.92
N LEU A 46 -27.45 12.39 1.78
CA LEU A 46 -28.71 11.64 1.54
C LEU A 46 -28.69 10.94 0.17
N THR A 47 -28.27 11.63 -0.88
CA THR A 47 -28.16 11.06 -2.23
C THR A 47 -27.15 9.93 -2.28
N SER A 48 -26.01 10.10 -1.60
CA SER A 48 -24.95 9.09 -1.50
C SER A 48 -25.46 7.81 -0.83
N ARG A 49 -26.14 7.94 0.30
CA ARG A 49 -26.72 6.79 1.02
C ARG A 49 -27.80 6.11 0.21
N TRP A 50 -28.65 6.89 -0.47
CA TRP A 50 -29.67 6.33 -1.34
C TRP A 50 -29.07 5.54 -2.50
N LEU A 51 -28.04 6.07 -3.18
CA LEU A 51 -27.36 5.36 -4.26
C LEU A 51 -26.71 4.06 -3.77
N GLN A 52 -25.99 4.13 -2.64
CA GLN A 52 -25.35 2.94 -2.06
C GLN A 52 -26.36 1.89 -1.63
N SER A 53 -27.45 2.27 -0.95
CA SER A 53 -28.50 1.32 -0.57
C SER A 53 -29.21 0.71 -1.80
N THR A 54 -29.47 1.52 -2.83
CA THR A 54 -30.10 1.02 -4.07
C THR A 54 -29.25 -0.04 -4.75
N VAL A 55 -27.92 0.14 -4.71
CA VAL A 55 -26.98 -0.81 -5.31
C VAL A 55 -26.80 -2.07 -4.45
N ALA A 56 -26.78 -1.91 -3.13
CA ALA A 56 -26.66 -3.03 -2.20
C ALA A 56 -27.85 -4.00 -2.27
N ASP A 57 -29.04 -3.47 -2.61
CA ASP A 57 -30.27 -4.25 -2.69
C ASP A 57 -30.55 -4.87 -4.08
N VAL A 58 -29.60 -4.82 -5.03
CA VAL A 58 -29.76 -5.39 -6.38
C VAL A 58 -29.73 -6.92 -6.31
N GLU A 59 -30.87 -7.54 -6.62
CA GLU A 59 -31.01 -9.00 -6.68
C GLU A 59 -30.36 -9.60 -7.93
N GLY A 60 -29.86 -10.83 -7.81
CA GLY A 60 -29.34 -11.62 -8.95
C GLY A 60 -27.88 -11.41 -9.29
N LEU A 61 -27.15 -10.63 -8.49
CA LEU A 61 -25.69 -10.54 -8.58
C LEU A 61 -25.04 -11.61 -7.70
N ASP A 62 -23.95 -12.22 -8.17
CA ASP A 62 -23.05 -12.97 -7.29
C ASP A 62 -22.25 -12.02 -6.38
N ASP A 63 -21.70 -12.53 -5.28
CA ASP A 63 -21.02 -11.73 -4.26
C ASP A 63 -19.84 -10.90 -4.83
N LYS A 64 -19.10 -11.43 -5.80
CA LYS A 64 -18.00 -10.71 -6.45
C LYS A 64 -18.50 -9.55 -7.29
N SER A 65 -19.56 -9.77 -8.06
CA SER A 65 -20.19 -8.72 -8.88
C SER A 65 -20.82 -7.65 -8.00
N ALA A 66 -21.50 -8.04 -6.93
CA ALA A 66 -22.05 -7.11 -5.93
C ALA A 66 -20.97 -6.25 -5.29
N GLY A 67 -19.85 -6.85 -4.86
CA GLY A 67 -18.70 -6.13 -4.30
C GLY A 67 -18.08 -5.14 -5.29
N LYS A 68 -17.97 -5.48 -6.58
CA LYS A 68 -17.48 -4.56 -7.62
C LYS A 68 -18.43 -3.38 -7.82
N VAL A 69 -19.72 -3.63 -7.92
CA VAL A 69 -20.73 -2.58 -8.10
C VAL A 69 -20.73 -1.64 -6.89
N ASP A 70 -20.69 -2.18 -5.68
CA ASP A 70 -20.57 -1.38 -4.45
C ASP A 70 -19.30 -0.53 -4.43
N PHE A 71 -18.14 -1.12 -4.70
CA PHE A 71 -16.87 -0.40 -4.77
C PHE A 71 -16.91 0.76 -5.77
N HIS A 72 -17.31 0.50 -7.01
CA HIS A 72 -17.36 1.54 -8.03
C HIS A 72 -18.40 2.61 -7.72
N THR A 73 -19.53 2.24 -7.11
CA THR A 73 -20.54 3.21 -6.67
C THR A 73 -19.98 4.12 -5.57
N ARG A 74 -19.26 3.57 -4.59
CA ARG A 74 -18.58 4.37 -3.57
C ARG A 74 -17.56 5.34 -4.19
N ARG A 75 -16.71 4.88 -5.11
CA ARG A 75 -15.75 5.75 -5.81
C ARG A 75 -16.44 6.83 -6.63
N PHE A 76 -17.51 6.49 -7.33
CA PHE A 76 -18.32 7.46 -8.07
C PHE A 76 -18.95 8.53 -7.15
N VAL A 77 -19.54 8.11 -6.06
CA VAL A 77 -20.12 9.00 -5.04
C VAL A 77 -19.04 9.92 -4.46
N GLU A 78 -17.88 9.39 -4.10
CA GLU A 78 -16.75 10.19 -3.59
C GLU A 78 -16.30 11.24 -4.60
N ALA A 79 -16.23 10.89 -5.88
CA ALA A 79 -15.85 11.83 -6.94
C ALA A 79 -16.83 12.99 -7.07
N LEU A 80 -18.11 12.76 -6.80
CA LEU A 80 -19.17 13.78 -6.84
C LEU A 80 -19.31 14.58 -5.54
N SER A 81 -18.44 14.37 -4.55
CA SER A 81 -18.50 15.11 -3.30
C SER A 81 -18.42 16.63 -3.55
N PRO A 82 -19.29 17.44 -2.96
CA PRO A 82 -19.24 18.88 -3.11
C PRO A 82 -17.96 19.52 -2.60
N SER A 83 -17.21 18.81 -1.75
CA SER A 83 -15.88 19.22 -1.30
C SER A 83 -14.84 19.27 -2.43
N ASN A 84 -15.07 18.56 -3.54
CA ASN A 84 -14.12 18.42 -4.64
C ASN A 84 -14.21 19.56 -5.68
N PHE A 85 -15.14 20.50 -5.53
CA PHE A 85 -15.38 21.53 -6.53
C PHE A 85 -15.32 22.93 -5.91
N VAL A 86 -14.67 23.87 -6.60
CA VAL A 86 -14.51 25.26 -6.14
C VAL A 86 -15.85 25.91 -5.74
N PRO A 87 -16.93 25.85 -6.56
CA PRO A 87 -18.14 26.61 -6.26
C PRO A 87 -18.98 26.02 -5.11
N THR A 88 -18.72 24.79 -4.72
CA THR A 88 -19.48 24.09 -3.68
C THR A 88 -18.70 23.84 -2.40
N ASN A 89 -17.38 24.09 -2.39
CA ASN A 89 -16.55 23.94 -1.21
C ASN A 89 -16.36 25.29 -0.48
N PRO A 90 -16.98 25.49 0.71
CA PRO A 90 -16.92 26.77 1.43
C PRO A 90 -15.50 27.14 1.87
N VAL A 91 -14.64 26.14 2.16
CA VAL A 91 -13.25 26.39 2.55
C VAL A 91 -12.45 26.95 1.37
N VAL A 92 -12.64 26.38 0.17
CA VAL A 92 -11.98 26.85 -1.05
C VAL A 92 -12.49 28.24 -1.43
N LEU A 93 -13.79 28.48 -1.34
CA LEU A 93 -14.37 29.79 -1.64
C LEU A 93 -13.85 30.88 -0.69
N LYS A 94 -13.76 30.57 0.61
CA LYS A 94 -13.19 31.48 1.60
C LYS A 94 -11.74 31.80 1.27
N GLU A 95 -10.91 30.78 1.06
CA GLU A 95 -9.50 30.95 0.68
C GLU A 95 -9.36 31.77 -0.62
N THR A 96 -10.22 31.51 -1.62
CA THR A 96 -10.20 32.26 -2.89
C THR A 96 -10.53 33.73 -2.68
N ALA A 97 -11.48 34.03 -1.81
CA ALA A 97 -11.82 35.44 -1.47
C ALA A 97 -10.68 36.12 -0.69
N GLU A 98 -10.09 35.47 0.29
CA GLU A 98 -9.00 35.98 1.13
C GLU A 98 -7.70 36.20 0.35
N THR A 99 -7.40 35.34 -0.62
CA THR A 99 -6.17 35.41 -1.45
C THR A 99 -6.38 36.17 -2.76
N GLY A 100 -7.59 36.67 -3.04
CA GLY A 100 -7.91 37.29 -4.34
C GLY A 100 -7.75 36.33 -5.53
N GLY A 101 -7.95 35.01 -5.29
CA GLY A 101 -7.83 33.97 -6.32
C GLY A 101 -6.42 33.39 -6.50
N GLN A 102 -5.43 33.85 -5.72
CA GLN A 102 -4.04 33.36 -5.84
C GLN A 102 -3.92 31.86 -5.56
N ASN A 103 -4.73 31.31 -4.64
CA ASN A 103 -4.82 29.85 -4.39
C ASN A 103 -5.11 29.05 -5.67
N LEU A 104 -6.03 29.53 -6.51
CA LEU A 104 -6.39 28.81 -7.76
C LEU A 104 -5.28 28.93 -8.81
N LEU A 105 -4.56 30.05 -8.87
CA LEU A 105 -3.39 30.19 -9.75
C LEU A 105 -2.24 29.25 -9.32
N ASN A 106 -1.97 29.19 -8.02
CA ASN A 106 -0.99 28.26 -7.47
C ASN A 106 -1.44 26.80 -7.72
N GLY A 107 -2.72 26.51 -7.53
CA GLY A 107 -3.30 25.20 -7.80
C GLY A 107 -3.16 24.77 -9.25
N LEU A 108 -3.40 25.69 -10.20
CA LEU A 108 -3.17 25.42 -11.62
C LEU A 108 -1.70 25.14 -11.91
N LYS A 109 -0.77 25.87 -11.29
CA LYS A 109 0.66 25.62 -11.41
C LYS A 109 1.01 24.22 -10.90
N ASN A 110 0.50 23.82 -9.74
CA ASN A 110 0.70 22.49 -9.19
C ASN A 110 0.15 21.40 -10.11
N LEU A 111 -1.07 21.57 -10.64
CA LEU A 111 -1.67 20.63 -11.59
C LEU A 111 -0.81 20.47 -12.86
N LEU A 112 -0.28 21.56 -13.41
CA LEU A 112 0.59 21.52 -14.59
C LEU A 112 1.95 20.88 -14.31
N GLN A 113 2.45 20.97 -13.09
CA GLN A 113 3.67 20.26 -12.66
C GLN A 113 3.44 18.77 -12.52
N ASP A 114 2.26 18.37 -12.04
CA ASP A 114 1.89 16.97 -11.82
C ASP A 114 1.44 16.27 -13.11
N LEU A 115 1.18 17.03 -14.18
CA LEU A 115 0.81 16.48 -15.48
C LEU A 115 2.04 16.04 -16.25
N ASP A 116 2.16 14.73 -16.52
CA ASP A 116 3.18 14.20 -17.40
C ASP A 116 2.92 14.63 -18.85
N LYS A 117 3.82 15.45 -19.39
CA LYS A 117 3.71 16.04 -20.74
C LYS A 117 3.79 15.01 -21.87
N ASN A 118 4.39 13.84 -21.61
CA ASN A 118 4.57 12.81 -22.65
C ASN A 118 3.39 11.87 -22.72
N THR A 119 2.82 11.50 -21.57
CA THR A 119 1.74 10.51 -21.45
C THR A 119 0.37 11.13 -21.21
N GLY A 120 0.30 12.40 -20.79
CA GLY A 120 -0.93 13.05 -20.39
C GLY A 120 -1.51 12.50 -19.07
N ARG A 121 -0.75 11.68 -18.35
CA ARG A 121 -1.17 11.14 -17.04
C ARG A 121 -0.97 12.17 -15.95
N LEU A 122 -1.91 12.24 -15.03
CA LEU A 122 -1.82 13.06 -13.84
C LEU A 122 -1.22 12.23 -12.70
N ASN A 123 -0.02 12.61 -12.26
CA ASN A 123 0.69 12.01 -11.13
C ASN A 123 0.61 12.98 -9.95
N ILE A 124 -0.44 12.86 -9.14
CA ILE A 124 -0.68 13.76 -8.01
C ILE A 124 0.45 13.59 -6.99
N ARG A 125 1.22 14.65 -6.74
CA ARG A 125 2.23 14.64 -5.68
C ARG A 125 1.56 14.62 -4.31
N MET A 126 1.88 13.60 -3.52
CA MET A 126 1.33 13.43 -2.18
C MET A 126 2.24 13.99 -1.09
N THR A 127 3.49 14.27 -1.42
CA THR A 127 4.52 14.80 -0.51
C THR A 127 5.48 15.69 -1.29
N ASP A 128 6.24 16.51 -0.56
CA ASP A 128 7.41 17.19 -1.10
C ASP A 128 8.55 16.18 -1.23
N GLU A 129 8.75 15.66 -2.45
CA GLU A 129 9.78 14.65 -2.73
C GLU A 129 11.20 15.25 -2.65
N ASP A 130 11.36 16.54 -2.90
CA ASP A 130 12.63 17.24 -2.83
C ASP A 130 13.15 17.39 -1.38
N ALA A 131 12.27 17.21 -0.40
CA ALA A 131 12.63 17.22 1.02
C ALA A 131 13.37 15.97 1.48
N PHE A 132 13.38 14.90 0.66
CA PHE A 132 13.96 13.61 1.04
C PHE A 132 15.06 13.17 0.09
N GLU A 133 16.12 12.59 0.66
CA GLU A 133 17.20 11.98 -0.10
C GLU A 133 17.65 10.70 0.62
N ILE A 134 17.58 9.57 -0.11
CA ILE A 134 17.98 8.26 0.40
C ILE A 134 19.46 8.29 0.81
N GLY A 135 19.76 7.81 2.02
CA GLY A 135 21.08 7.81 2.59
C GLY A 135 21.51 9.14 3.27
N LYS A 136 20.64 10.19 3.22
CA LYS A 136 20.90 11.46 3.92
C LYS A 136 19.91 11.73 5.06
N ASN A 137 18.62 11.61 4.79
CA ASN A 137 17.58 11.86 5.78
C ASN A 137 16.45 10.80 5.80
N VAL A 138 16.50 9.84 4.88
CA VAL A 138 15.76 8.57 4.91
C VAL A 138 16.74 7.44 4.57
N ALA A 139 16.49 6.23 5.06
CA ALA A 139 17.37 5.06 4.91
C ALA A 139 18.82 5.35 5.37
N VAL A 140 18.95 5.94 6.55
CA VAL A 140 20.25 6.45 7.07
C VAL A 140 20.94 5.51 8.04
N SER A 141 20.36 4.37 8.38
CA SER A 141 20.98 3.40 9.26
C SER A 141 22.29 2.88 8.63
N PRO A 142 23.43 2.97 9.32
CA PRO A 142 24.70 2.55 8.75
C PRO A 142 24.72 1.04 8.52
N GLY A 143 25.20 0.63 7.36
CA GLY A 143 25.26 -0.78 6.98
C GLY A 143 26.01 -1.00 5.67
N LYS A 144 26.14 -2.26 5.28
CA LYS A 144 26.87 -2.66 4.07
C LYS A 144 26.14 -3.78 3.36
N VAL A 145 26.16 -3.74 2.02
CA VAL A 145 25.74 -4.87 1.19
C VAL A 145 26.78 -5.99 1.35
N VAL A 146 26.37 -7.12 1.91
CA VAL A 146 27.25 -8.27 2.16
C VAL A 146 27.05 -9.41 1.16
N PHE A 147 25.94 -9.36 0.41
CA PHE A 147 25.66 -10.32 -0.66
C PHE A 147 24.79 -9.64 -1.73
N ARG A 148 24.93 -10.09 -2.98
CA ARG A 148 24.13 -9.62 -4.12
C ARG A 148 23.93 -10.76 -5.10
N ASN A 149 22.74 -10.81 -5.70
CA ASN A 149 22.42 -11.60 -6.89
C ASN A 149 21.51 -10.79 -7.83
N ASP A 150 20.85 -11.44 -8.81
CA ASP A 150 20.00 -10.76 -9.78
C ASP A 150 18.72 -10.20 -9.19
N LEU A 151 18.21 -10.76 -8.07
CA LEU A 151 16.94 -10.40 -7.46
C LEU A 151 17.08 -9.51 -6.23
N MET A 152 18.21 -9.59 -5.49
CA MET A 152 18.32 -8.83 -4.24
C MET A 152 19.74 -8.47 -3.86
N GLU A 153 19.84 -7.46 -3.02
CA GLU A 153 21.00 -7.17 -2.18
C GLU A 153 20.66 -7.48 -0.72
N LEU A 154 21.59 -8.10 -0.01
CA LEU A 154 21.46 -8.33 1.42
C LEU A 154 22.28 -7.28 2.17
N ILE A 155 21.61 -6.45 2.94
CA ILE A 155 22.23 -5.39 3.73
C ILE A 155 22.38 -5.88 5.16
N GLN A 156 23.62 -5.85 5.68
CA GLN A 156 23.93 -6.00 7.11
C GLN A 156 24.10 -4.63 7.73
N PHE A 157 23.36 -4.35 8.80
CA PHE A 157 23.46 -3.09 9.54
C PHE A 157 24.54 -3.15 10.63
N ASP A 158 25.25 -2.04 10.81
CA ASP A 158 26.33 -1.94 11.77
C ASP A 158 25.76 -1.99 13.20
N PRO A 159 26.40 -2.71 14.14
CA PRO A 159 25.95 -2.77 15.52
C PRO A 159 26.08 -1.42 16.22
N SER A 160 25.12 -1.08 17.09
CA SER A 160 25.19 0.11 17.95
C SER A 160 25.37 -0.20 19.43
N THR A 161 25.52 -1.48 19.78
CA THR A 161 25.76 -1.98 21.14
C THR A 161 27.10 -2.70 21.23
N GLU A 162 27.72 -2.75 22.41
CA GLU A 162 29.02 -3.42 22.64
C GLU A 162 28.98 -4.92 22.35
N THR A 163 27.80 -5.54 22.59
CA THR A 163 27.55 -6.95 22.34
C THR A 163 26.23 -7.12 21.63
N VAL A 164 26.12 -8.17 20.84
CA VAL A 164 24.90 -8.48 20.07
C VAL A 164 24.37 -9.87 20.45
N ALA A 165 23.09 -10.07 20.24
CA ALA A 165 22.48 -11.39 20.35
C ALA A 165 23.12 -12.37 19.36
N ARG A 166 23.36 -13.60 19.80
CA ARG A 166 24.01 -14.63 19.01
C ARG A 166 23.29 -14.91 17.68
N ARG A 167 21.96 -15.00 17.71
CA ARG A 167 21.14 -15.26 16.52
C ARG A 167 20.91 -13.98 15.74
N PRO A 168 21.32 -13.93 14.46
CA PRO A 168 20.97 -12.81 13.58
C PRO A 168 19.46 -12.74 13.33
N LEU A 169 19.01 -11.56 12.90
CA LEU A 169 17.66 -11.27 12.50
C LEU A 169 17.65 -10.95 10.99
N LEU A 170 16.91 -11.72 10.20
CA LEU A 170 16.65 -11.46 8.80
C LEU A 170 15.27 -10.82 8.64
N ILE A 171 15.21 -9.66 8.01
CA ILE A 171 13.96 -8.98 7.67
C ILE A 171 13.71 -9.12 6.16
N MET A 172 12.50 -9.56 5.82
CA MET A 172 12.00 -9.72 4.46
C MET A 172 10.89 -8.70 4.18
N PRO A 173 11.22 -7.54 3.59
CA PRO A 173 10.23 -6.56 3.16
C PRO A 173 9.42 -7.07 1.96
N PRO A 174 8.28 -6.42 1.63
CA PRO A 174 7.60 -6.66 0.37
C PRO A 174 8.50 -6.27 -0.82
N TRP A 175 8.33 -6.96 -1.95
CA TRP A 175 9.02 -6.61 -3.20
C TRP A 175 8.28 -5.56 -4.05
N ILE A 176 7.07 -5.19 -3.66
CA ILE A 176 6.28 -4.15 -4.34
C ILE A 176 6.74 -2.72 -4.04
N ASN A 177 7.54 -2.55 -2.98
CA ASN A 177 8.14 -1.28 -2.57
C ASN A 177 9.56 -1.49 -2.06
N LYS A 178 10.26 -0.40 -1.75
CA LYS A 178 11.64 -0.43 -1.24
C LYS A 178 11.70 -0.85 0.23
N TYR A 179 12.83 -1.48 0.59
CA TYR A 179 13.08 -2.00 1.94
C TYR A 179 13.01 -0.94 3.04
N TYR A 180 13.25 0.33 2.70
CA TYR A 180 13.41 1.39 3.70
C TYR A 180 12.11 1.85 4.36
N ILE A 181 10.98 1.18 4.13
CA ILE A 181 9.83 1.25 5.04
C ILE A 181 10.26 0.94 6.48
N PHE A 182 11.26 0.10 6.67
CA PHE A 182 11.84 -0.23 7.96
C PHE A 182 12.91 0.76 8.44
N ASP A 183 13.29 1.73 7.59
CA ASP A 183 14.34 2.71 7.87
C ASP A 183 13.99 4.08 7.27
N LEU A 184 12.83 4.61 7.61
CA LEU A 184 12.38 5.92 7.13
C LEU A 184 13.30 7.02 7.71
N ARG A 185 12.85 7.79 8.68
CA ARG A 185 13.71 8.72 9.43
C ARG A 185 14.19 8.08 10.71
N LYS A 186 15.17 8.71 11.37
CA LYS A 186 15.75 8.20 12.63
C LYS A 186 14.69 7.93 13.69
N GLU A 187 13.68 8.78 13.78
CA GLU A 187 12.62 8.72 14.81
C GLU A 187 11.63 7.58 14.57
N ASN A 188 11.54 7.07 13.35
CA ASN A 188 10.61 6.01 12.94
C ASN A 188 11.32 4.89 12.14
N SER A 189 12.58 4.58 12.51
CA SER A 189 13.35 3.46 11.97
C SER A 189 13.24 2.24 12.86
N PHE A 190 12.56 1.20 12.37
CA PHE A 190 12.54 -0.11 13.01
C PHE A 190 13.93 -0.77 13.02
N ILE A 191 14.73 -0.54 11.99
CA ILE A 191 16.10 -1.07 11.88
C ILE A 191 16.96 -0.49 12.99
N GLN A 192 16.97 0.84 13.20
CA GLN A 192 17.75 1.47 14.28
C GLN A 192 17.29 0.98 15.65
N TRP A 193 15.98 0.84 15.85
CA TRP A 193 15.45 0.27 17.07
C TRP A 193 15.97 -1.16 17.31
N ALA A 194 15.87 -2.05 16.32
CA ALA A 194 16.29 -3.44 16.45
C ALA A 194 17.81 -3.57 16.69
N VAL A 195 18.63 -2.81 15.98
CA VAL A 195 20.08 -2.72 16.20
C VAL A 195 20.37 -2.19 17.61
N GLY A 196 19.63 -1.17 18.07
CA GLY A 196 19.71 -0.62 19.42
C GLY A 196 19.32 -1.61 20.54
N GLN A 197 18.50 -2.63 20.22
CA GLN A 197 18.19 -3.76 21.10
C GLN A 197 19.26 -4.87 21.07
N GLY A 198 20.35 -4.66 20.37
CA GLY A 198 21.46 -5.63 20.29
C GLY A 198 21.25 -6.76 19.27
N HIS A 199 20.39 -6.57 18.29
CA HIS A 199 20.27 -7.53 17.18
C HIS A 199 21.28 -7.24 16.08
N THR A 200 21.89 -8.31 15.51
CA THR A 200 22.57 -8.23 14.20
C THR A 200 21.50 -8.32 13.13
N VAL A 201 21.20 -7.20 12.48
CA VAL A 201 20.08 -7.07 11.54
C VAL A 201 20.55 -7.20 10.11
N PHE A 202 19.89 -8.05 9.35
CA PHE A 202 20.01 -8.19 7.90
C PHE A 202 18.67 -7.90 7.24
N VAL A 203 18.70 -7.18 6.12
CA VAL A 203 17.48 -6.85 5.37
C VAL A 203 17.68 -7.20 3.90
N ILE A 204 16.68 -7.85 3.31
CA ILE A 204 16.62 -8.05 1.86
C ILE A 204 16.20 -6.73 1.21
N SER A 205 17.01 -6.21 0.29
CA SER A 205 16.67 -5.12 -0.60
C SER A 205 16.40 -5.70 -1.98
N TRP A 206 15.12 -5.77 -2.37
CA TRP A 206 14.74 -6.31 -3.68
C TRP A 206 15.16 -5.37 -4.81
N VAL A 207 15.65 -5.94 -5.90
CA VAL A 207 15.93 -5.22 -7.14
C VAL A 207 14.62 -4.68 -7.72
N ASN A 208 14.64 -3.49 -8.31
CA ASN A 208 13.53 -3.00 -9.13
C ASN A 208 13.60 -3.67 -10.50
N PRO A 209 12.70 -4.63 -10.84
CA PRO A 209 12.84 -5.46 -12.03
C PRO A 209 12.74 -4.65 -13.34
N ASP A 210 13.44 -5.13 -14.34
CA ASP A 210 13.27 -4.72 -15.74
C ASP A 210 12.99 -5.95 -16.62
N ALA A 211 12.91 -5.76 -17.94
CA ALA A 211 12.59 -6.84 -18.89
C ALA A 211 13.56 -8.03 -18.84
N ARG A 212 14.76 -7.91 -18.28
CA ARG A 212 15.69 -9.03 -18.10
C ARG A 212 15.21 -10.05 -17.08
N LEU A 213 14.34 -9.64 -16.16
CA LEU A 213 13.81 -10.46 -15.07
C LEU A 213 12.39 -10.96 -15.35
N THR A 214 11.88 -10.83 -16.59
CA THR A 214 10.51 -11.23 -16.99
C THR A 214 10.13 -12.63 -16.53
N GLU A 215 11.06 -13.59 -16.71
CA GLU A 215 10.84 -15.01 -16.44
C GLU A 215 11.05 -15.40 -14.98
N LYS A 216 11.42 -14.46 -14.11
CA LYS A 216 11.61 -14.76 -12.68
C LYS A 216 10.29 -15.20 -12.06
N THR A 217 10.33 -16.33 -11.37
CA THR A 217 9.20 -17.02 -10.76
C THR A 217 9.14 -16.77 -9.26
N LEU A 218 8.08 -17.21 -8.59
CA LEU A 218 8.02 -17.21 -7.12
C LEU A 218 9.04 -18.18 -6.52
N ASP A 219 9.38 -19.26 -7.23
CA ASP A 219 10.49 -20.16 -6.89
C ASP A 219 11.81 -19.41 -6.78
N ASP A 220 12.13 -18.59 -7.80
CA ASP A 220 13.33 -17.78 -7.81
C ASP A 220 13.34 -16.78 -6.64
N TYR A 221 12.22 -16.12 -6.36
CA TYR A 221 12.11 -15.23 -5.22
C TYR A 221 12.37 -15.94 -3.89
N MET A 222 11.91 -17.19 -3.74
CA MET A 222 12.18 -18.00 -2.55
C MET A 222 13.66 -18.45 -2.48
N LEU A 223 14.19 -18.97 -3.58
CA LEU A 223 15.54 -19.55 -3.63
C LEU A 223 16.63 -18.48 -3.58
N GLU A 224 16.50 -17.44 -4.41
CA GLU A 224 17.48 -16.37 -4.54
C GLU A 224 17.29 -15.24 -3.49
N GLY A 225 16.12 -15.18 -2.85
CA GLY A 225 15.81 -14.28 -1.73
C GLY A 225 16.16 -14.92 -0.37
N PRO A 226 15.16 -15.35 0.42
CA PRO A 226 15.39 -15.81 1.78
C PRO A 226 16.37 -16.97 1.90
N LEU A 227 16.33 -17.98 1.03
CA LEU A 227 17.22 -19.12 1.14
C LEU A 227 18.69 -18.76 0.83
N ALA A 228 18.92 -17.89 -0.15
CA ALA A 228 20.27 -17.36 -0.42
C ALA A 228 20.73 -16.44 0.70
N ALA A 229 19.83 -15.61 1.27
CA ALA A 229 20.15 -14.75 2.41
C ALA A 229 20.59 -15.56 3.64
N LEU A 230 19.91 -16.68 3.96
CA LEU A 230 20.32 -17.57 5.06
C LEU A 230 21.75 -18.07 4.88
N GLY A 231 22.12 -18.52 3.67
CA GLY A 231 23.48 -18.96 3.38
C GLY A 231 24.52 -17.83 3.47
N ALA A 232 24.18 -16.63 3.04
CA ALA A 232 25.04 -15.47 3.13
C ALA A 232 25.25 -15.02 4.59
N ILE A 233 24.20 -15.01 5.40
CA ILE A 233 24.26 -14.66 6.83
C ILE A 233 25.11 -15.69 7.60
N GLU A 234 24.94 -16.97 7.34
CA GLU A 234 25.77 -18.02 7.95
C GLU A 234 27.25 -17.81 7.63
N LYS A 235 27.60 -17.49 6.39
CA LYS A 235 28.98 -17.16 6.00
C LYS A 235 29.52 -15.91 6.68
N ALA A 236 28.68 -14.89 6.85
CA ALA A 236 29.09 -13.62 7.46
C ALA A 236 29.26 -13.70 8.98
N THR A 237 28.45 -14.53 9.67
CA THR A 237 28.35 -14.54 11.13
C THR A 237 28.84 -15.83 11.78
N GLY A 238 28.92 -16.92 11.02
CA GLY A 238 29.16 -18.28 11.54
C GLY A 238 27.93 -18.92 12.22
N GLU A 239 26.76 -18.23 12.22
CA GLU A 239 25.53 -18.70 12.88
C GLU A 239 24.57 -19.29 11.86
N ALA A 240 24.26 -20.58 12.00
CA ALA A 240 23.34 -21.28 11.12
C ALA A 240 21.86 -21.03 11.48
N LYS A 241 21.55 -20.60 12.72
CA LYS A 241 20.17 -20.36 13.18
C LYS A 241 19.87 -18.85 13.14
N ILE A 242 18.89 -18.45 12.33
CA ILE A 242 18.57 -17.06 12.01
C ILE A 242 17.08 -16.82 12.26
N ASN A 243 16.74 -15.86 13.10
CA ASN A 243 15.34 -15.46 13.28
C ASN A 243 14.87 -14.64 12.08
N ALA A 244 13.60 -14.78 11.68
CA ALA A 244 13.08 -14.10 10.51
C ALA A 244 11.87 -13.24 10.82
N ILE A 245 11.78 -12.08 10.15
CA ILE A 245 10.60 -11.22 10.10
C ILE A 245 10.16 -11.12 8.65
N GLY A 246 8.87 -11.35 8.37
CA GLY A 246 8.26 -11.08 7.08
C GLY A 246 7.18 -10.00 7.22
N TYR A 247 7.19 -9.02 6.33
CA TYR A 247 6.21 -7.95 6.32
C TYR A 247 5.36 -8.02 5.06
N CYS A 248 4.02 -7.99 5.23
CA CYS A 248 3.07 -7.99 4.13
C CYS A 248 3.34 -9.18 3.17
N ILE A 249 3.51 -8.95 1.89
CA ILE A 249 3.84 -9.95 0.86
C ILE A 249 5.21 -10.63 1.11
N GLY A 250 6.16 -9.95 1.77
CA GLY A 250 7.40 -10.56 2.25
C GLY A 250 7.14 -11.60 3.34
N GLY A 251 6.09 -11.43 4.14
CA GLY A 251 5.62 -12.43 5.09
C GLY A 251 4.96 -13.62 4.38
N THR A 252 4.21 -13.40 3.32
CA THR A 252 3.66 -14.48 2.49
C THR A 252 4.80 -15.34 1.91
N LEU A 253 5.88 -14.70 1.42
CA LEU A 253 7.08 -15.42 0.97
C LEU A 253 7.77 -16.17 2.10
N LEU A 254 7.85 -15.58 3.31
CA LEU A 254 8.38 -16.27 4.50
C LEU A 254 7.55 -17.51 4.83
N ALA A 255 6.22 -17.44 4.78
CA ALA A 255 5.36 -18.60 5.02
C ALA A 255 5.59 -19.71 3.98
N CYS A 256 5.70 -19.38 2.70
CA CYS A 256 6.07 -20.31 1.64
C CYS A 256 7.46 -20.94 1.92
N THR A 257 8.45 -20.10 2.27
CA THR A 257 9.81 -20.54 2.60
C THR A 257 9.83 -21.51 3.78
N LEU A 258 9.11 -21.21 4.85
CA LEU A 258 9.01 -22.08 6.04
C LEU A 258 8.35 -23.43 5.72
N ALA A 259 7.30 -23.45 4.89
CA ALA A 259 6.66 -24.69 4.46
C ALA A 259 7.59 -25.53 3.58
N TYR A 260 8.33 -24.90 2.67
CA TYR A 260 9.37 -25.52 1.85
C TYR A 260 10.49 -26.11 2.73
N MET A 261 11.03 -25.33 3.67
CA MET A 261 12.08 -25.74 4.61
C MET A 261 11.61 -26.91 5.49
N ALA A 262 10.35 -26.87 5.97
CA ALA A 262 9.79 -27.97 6.76
C ALA A 262 9.76 -29.29 5.97
N ALA A 263 9.40 -29.27 4.69
CA ALA A 263 9.42 -30.42 3.82
C ALA A 263 10.85 -30.97 3.58
N ARG A 264 11.83 -30.07 3.54
CA ARG A 264 13.26 -30.39 3.36
C ARG A 264 13.99 -30.68 4.69
N LYS A 265 13.31 -30.60 5.84
CA LYS A 265 13.89 -30.73 7.19
C LYS A 265 15.01 -29.68 7.44
N ASP A 266 14.89 -28.52 6.84
CA ASP A 266 15.78 -27.42 7.06
C ASP A 266 15.28 -26.58 8.27
N GLU A 267 16.09 -26.50 9.31
CA GLU A 267 15.74 -25.85 10.58
C GLU A 267 16.51 -24.55 10.81
N ARG A 268 17.06 -23.92 9.76
CA ARG A 268 17.84 -22.69 9.91
C ARG A 268 17.03 -21.51 10.45
N ILE A 269 15.69 -21.47 10.24
CA ILE A 269 14.81 -20.46 10.84
C ILE A 269 14.11 -21.07 12.08
N PRO A 270 14.57 -20.75 13.31
CA PRO A 270 14.00 -21.30 14.54
C PRO A 270 12.78 -20.53 15.06
N SER A 271 12.53 -19.31 14.58
CA SER A 271 11.34 -18.51 14.89
C SER A 271 11.03 -17.53 13.78
N ALA A 272 9.76 -17.21 13.60
CA ALA A 272 9.28 -16.28 12.60
C ALA A 272 8.33 -15.23 13.21
N THR A 273 8.42 -14.01 12.71
CA THR A 273 7.49 -12.92 13.04
C THR A 273 6.85 -12.45 11.75
N PHE A 274 5.53 -12.26 11.77
CA PHE A 274 4.75 -11.81 10.63
C PHE A 274 4.08 -10.48 10.96
N PHE A 275 4.39 -9.46 10.18
CA PHE A 275 3.74 -8.14 10.27
C PHE A 275 2.72 -8.03 9.14
N THR A 276 1.43 -7.87 9.49
CA THR A 276 0.33 -7.62 8.53
C THR A 276 0.41 -8.51 7.29
N THR A 277 0.59 -9.82 7.51
CA THR A 277 0.81 -10.82 6.46
C THR A 277 -0.47 -11.55 6.10
N MET A 278 -0.75 -11.69 4.83
CA MET A 278 -1.86 -12.47 4.30
C MET A 278 -1.34 -13.83 3.80
N ILE A 279 -1.99 -14.91 4.24
CA ILE A 279 -1.75 -16.29 3.77
C ILE A 279 -3.04 -16.97 3.29
N ASP A 280 -4.18 -16.46 3.73
CA ASP A 280 -5.52 -16.79 3.27
C ASP A 280 -6.08 -15.59 2.52
N PHE A 281 -6.44 -15.79 1.27
CA PHE A 281 -6.88 -14.75 0.34
C PHE A 281 -8.38 -14.82 0.06
N GLU A 282 -9.14 -15.60 0.83
CA GLU A 282 -10.61 -15.71 0.66
C GLU A 282 -11.27 -14.36 0.83
N ASP A 283 -10.86 -13.59 1.83
CA ASP A 283 -11.31 -12.21 2.05
C ASP A 283 -10.12 -11.25 1.89
N ALA A 284 -9.76 -11.00 0.63
CA ALA A 284 -8.69 -10.06 0.28
C ALA A 284 -9.13 -8.58 0.30
N GLY A 285 -10.32 -8.29 0.84
CA GLY A 285 -10.89 -6.96 0.93
C GLY A 285 -11.09 -6.31 -0.45
N GLU A 286 -10.93 -5.00 -0.53
CA GLU A 286 -11.17 -4.23 -1.76
C GLU A 286 -10.24 -4.63 -2.93
N LEU A 287 -9.09 -5.25 -2.67
CA LEU A 287 -8.22 -5.76 -3.75
C LEU A 287 -8.91 -6.82 -4.62
N ALA A 288 -9.81 -7.62 -4.03
CA ALA A 288 -10.57 -8.64 -4.76
C ALA A 288 -11.41 -8.07 -5.92
N VAL A 289 -11.78 -6.78 -5.85
CA VAL A 289 -12.51 -6.07 -6.90
C VAL A 289 -11.74 -6.01 -8.22
N PHE A 290 -10.42 -5.96 -8.15
CA PHE A 290 -9.52 -5.87 -9.31
C PHE A 290 -9.06 -7.23 -9.82
N ILE A 291 -9.53 -8.34 -9.22
CA ILE A 291 -9.02 -9.68 -9.49
C ILE A 291 -10.14 -10.61 -9.93
N ASP A 292 -10.25 -10.77 -11.24
CA ASP A 292 -11.02 -11.82 -11.90
C ASP A 292 -10.27 -12.30 -13.16
N GLU A 293 -10.77 -13.35 -13.78
CA GLU A 293 -10.13 -13.96 -14.95
C GLU A 293 -9.94 -12.98 -16.11
N GLN A 294 -10.94 -12.11 -16.37
CA GLN A 294 -10.89 -11.16 -17.47
C GLN A 294 -9.87 -10.03 -17.19
N GLN A 295 -9.89 -9.49 -15.96
CA GLN A 295 -8.96 -8.43 -15.55
C GLN A 295 -7.52 -8.94 -15.51
N LEU A 296 -7.30 -10.15 -14.98
CA LEU A 296 -5.97 -10.76 -14.95
C LEU A 296 -5.45 -11.04 -16.35
N SER A 297 -6.26 -11.62 -17.25
CA SER A 297 -5.85 -11.85 -18.63
C SER A 297 -5.49 -10.56 -19.36
N ALA A 298 -6.23 -9.46 -19.11
CA ALA A 298 -5.91 -8.15 -19.67
C ALA A 298 -4.62 -7.56 -19.09
N LEU A 299 -4.37 -7.78 -17.78
CA LEU A 299 -3.14 -7.36 -17.11
C LEU A 299 -1.93 -8.15 -17.65
N GLU A 300 -2.05 -9.47 -17.77
CA GLU A 300 -1.03 -10.36 -18.31
C GLU A 300 -0.64 -9.97 -19.73
N ALA A 301 -1.62 -9.72 -20.61
CA ALA A 301 -1.35 -9.28 -21.98
C ALA A 301 -0.59 -7.93 -22.06
N ARG A 302 -0.68 -7.09 -21.04
CA ARG A 302 0.14 -5.87 -20.93
C ARG A 302 1.53 -6.16 -20.39
N MET A 303 1.63 -6.99 -19.33
CA MET A 303 2.90 -7.40 -18.76
C MET A 303 3.76 -8.17 -19.75
N ASP A 304 3.18 -9.03 -20.58
CA ASP A 304 3.89 -9.79 -21.62
C ASP A 304 4.63 -8.88 -22.62
N LYS A 305 4.09 -7.69 -22.89
CA LYS A 305 4.72 -6.72 -23.79
C LYS A 305 5.91 -6.00 -23.19
N LEU A 306 5.89 -5.79 -21.87
CA LEU A 306 6.89 -5.01 -21.14
C LEU A 306 7.88 -5.90 -20.41
N GLY A 307 7.46 -7.11 -20.04
CA GLY A 307 8.19 -8.04 -19.18
C GLY A 307 7.93 -7.84 -17.69
N TYR A 308 7.15 -6.84 -17.31
CA TYR A 308 6.86 -6.50 -15.91
C TYR A 308 5.57 -5.68 -15.77
N LEU A 309 5.02 -5.63 -14.56
CA LEU A 309 4.02 -4.64 -14.18
C LEU A 309 4.70 -3.34 -13.77
N GLU A 310 4.24 -2.21 -14.32
CA GLU A 310 4.73 -0.88 -13.94
C GLU A 310 4.32 -0.53 -12.49
N GLY A 311 5.26 0.03 -11.72
CA GLY A 311 4.99 0.46 -10.34
C GLY A 311 3.85 1.48 -10.23
N ALA A 312 3.70 2.38 -11.20
CA ALA A 312 2.62 3.36 -11.25
C ALA A 312 1.22 2.72 -11.37
N GLU A 313 1.07 1.56 -12.03
CA GLU A 313 -0.22 0.86 -12.10
C GLU A 313 -0.62 0.30 -10.72
N MET A 314 0.35 -0.25 -9.98
CA MET A 314 0.13 -0.73 -8.62
C MET A 314 -0.22 0.43 -7.68
N ALA A 315 0.53 1.52 -7.73
CA ALA A 315 0.27 2.71 -6.92
C ALA A 315 -1.14 3.28 -7.21
N SER A 316 -1.55 3.33 -8.48
CA SER A 316 -2.90 3.76 -8.87
C SER A 316 -4.00 2.88 -8.27
N THR A 317 -3.81 1.56 -8.25
CA THR A 317 -4.75 0.60 -7.65
C THR A 317 -4.90 0.85 -6.15
N PHE A 318 -3.78 1.00 -5.42
CA PHE A 318 -3.82 1.30 -3.99
C PHE A 318 -4.45 2.68 -3.68
N ASN A 319 -4.17 3.70 -4.50
CA ASN A 319 -4.79 5.02 -4.34
C ASN A 319 -6.31 4.97 -4.55
N MET A 320 -6.79 4.17 -5.51
CA MET A 320 -8.24 4.01 -5.71
C MET A 320 -8.95 3.36 -4.53
N MET A 321 -8.31 2.45 -3.80
CA MET A 321 -8.92 1.83 -2.62
C MET A 321 -9.20 2.87 -1.51
N ARG A 322 -8.40 3.93 -1.42
CA ARG A 322 -8.55 5.02 -0.45
C ARG A 322 -8.71 6.38 -1.12
N GLY A 323 -9.63 6.48 -2.09
CA GLY A 323 -9.78 7.63 -2.96
C GLY A 323 -9.95 8.97 -2.24
N ASN A 324 -10.70 9.04 -1.16
CA ASN A 324 -10.85 10.27 -0.37
C ASN A 324 -9.54 10.71 0.28
N ASP A 325 -8.76 9.77 0.83
CA ASP A 325 -7.52 10.08 1.55
C ASP A 325 -6.33 10.29 0.60
N LEU A 326 -6.23 9.47 -0.46
CA LEU A 326 -5.05 9.42 -1.32
C LEU A 326 -5.24 10.10 -2.69
N ILE A 327 -6.45 10.51 -3.05
CA ILE A 327 -6.73 11.25 -4.27
C ILE A 327 -7.35 12.60 -3.95
N TRP A 328 -8.58 12.62 -3.44
CA TRP A 328 -9.37 13.84 -3.31
C TRP A 328 -8.81 14.81 -2.28
N SER A 329 -8.24 14.33 -1.18
CA SER A 329 -7.56 15.17 -0.21
C SER A 329 -6.42 15.97 -0.85
N PHE A 330 -5.61 15.34 -1.70
CA PHE A 330 -4.51 16.01 -2.40
C PHE A 330 -5.02 16.92 -3.52
N VAL A 331 -6.03 16.51 -4.29
CA VAL A 331 -6.67 17.37 -5.29
C VAL A 331 -7.16 18.67 -4.65
N ILE A 332 -7.85 18.59 -3.52
CA ILE A 332 -8.37 19.77 -2.82
C ILE A 332 -7.21 20.64 -2.31
N ASN A 333 -6.24 20.06 -1.61
CA ASN A 333 -5.14 20.84 -1.03
C ASN A 333 -4.21 21.43 -2.09
N ASN A 334 -3.78 20.61 -3.06
CA ASN A 334 -2.77 21.03 -4.04
C ASN A 334 -3.38 21.91 -5.14
N TYR A 335 -4.59 21.55 -5.64
CA TYR A 335 -5.12 22.21 -6.84
C TYR A 335 -6.21 23.26 -6.54
N LEU A 336 -7.01 23.08 -5.50
CA LEU A 336 -8.05 24.05 -5.16
C LEU A 336 -7.60 25.06 -4.11
N LEU A 337 -6.84 24.63 -3.10
CA LEU A 337 -6.28 25.50 -2.07
C LEU A 337 -4.88 26.02 -2.43
N GLY A 338 -4.24 25.50 -3.48
CA GLY A 338 -2.95 25.95 -3.97
C GLY A 338 -1.79 25.75 -2.99
N LYS A 339 -1.91 24.76 -2.12
CA LYS A 339 -0.88 24.42 -1.13
C LYS A 339 0.19 23.55 -1.75
N ASP A 340 1.43 23.72 -1.34
CA ASP A 340 2.49 22.78 -1.65
C ASP A 340 2.34 21.51 -0.77
N PRO A 341 2.68 20.30 -1.30
CA PRO A 341 2.65 19.08 -0.53
C PRO A 341 3.56 19.15 0.71
N PHE A 342 3.06 18.67 1.84
CA PHE A 342 3.84 18.63 3.09
C PHE A 342 4.86 17.48 3.04
N PRO A 343 6.11 17.68 3.51
CA PRO A 343 7.10 16.60 3.60
C PRO A 343 6.65 15.49 4.55
N PHE A 344 6.42 14.29 4.01
CA PHE A 344 6.02 13.12 4.78
C PHE A 344 6.74 11.87 4.26
N ASP A 345 7.65 11.33 5.06
CA ASP A 345 8.54 10.23 4.71
C ASP A 345 7.84 8.94 4.28
N LEU A 346 6.71 8.60 4.91
CA LEU A 346 5.92 7.43 4.52
C LEU A 346 5.30 7.59 3.12
N LEU A 347 4.83 8.78 2.76
CA LEU A 347 4.32 9.05 1.41
C LEU A 347 5.44 9.13 0.38
N TYR A 348 6.63 9.62 0.76
CA TYR A 348 7.82 9.56 -0.07
C TYR A 348 8.18 8.10 -0.40
N TRP A 349 8.24 7.22 0.61
CA TRP A 349 8.44 5.79 0.39
C TRP A 349 7.34 5.17 -0.48
N ASN A 350 6.08 5.55 -0.28
CA ASN A 350 4.94 5.02 -1.04
C ASN A 350 5.01 5.42 -2.53
N SER A 351 5.55 6.61 -2.84
CA SER A 351 5.74 7.06 -4.23
C SER A 351 6.88 6.34 -4.94
N ASP A 352 7.86 5.78 -4.20
CA ASP A 352 9.00 5.02 -4.73
C ASP A 352 8.61 3.56 -5.04
N ALA A 353 7.58 3.40 -5.87
CA ALA A 353 7.01 2.11 -6.24
C ALA A 353 7.99 1.25 -7.07
N THR A 354 7.87 -0.07 -6.91
CA THR A 354 8.71 -1.06 -7.60
C THR A 354 7.89 -1.78 -8.67
N ARG A 355 8.52 -2.11 -9.79
CA ARG A 355 7.97 -3.01 -10.80
C ARG A 355 7.91 -4.45 -10.28
N MET A 356 7.16 -5.30 -10.97
CA MET A 356 7.06 -6.72 -10.65
C MET A 356 7.24 -7.56 -11.90
N PRO A 357 8.11 -8.61 -11.91
CA PRO A 357 8.28 -9.48 -13.07
C PRO A 357 6.97 -10.11 -13.50
N ALA A 358 6.74 -10.18 -14.81
CA ALA A 358 5.47 -10.64 -15.36
C ALA A 358 5.10 -12.05 -14.87
N THR A 359 6.03 -13.01 -14.97
CA THR A 359 5.79 -14.41 -14.61
C THR A 359 5.47 -14.57 -13.11
N MET A 360 6.29 -14.00 -12.23
CA MET A 360 6.07 -14.10 -10.78
C MET A 360 4.76 -13.42 -10.38
N HIS A 361 4.48 -12.22 -10.91
CA HIS A 361 3.30 -11.46 -10.53
C HIS A 361 2.00 -12.11 -11.01
N SER A 362 1.96 -12.64 -12.23
CA SER A 362 0.84 -13.43 -12.74
C SER A 362 0.57 -14.65 -11.85
N PHE A 363 1.61 -15.42 -11.53
CA PHE A 363 1.49 -16.57 -10.63
C PHE A 363 0.91 -16.16 -9.26
N TYR A 364 1.44 -15.08 -8.66
CA TYR A 364 1.00 -14.57 -7.37
C TYR A 364 -0.49 -14.19 -7.40
N LEU A 365 -0.92 -13.41 -8.38
CA LEU A 365 -2.32 -12.99 -8.49
C LEU A 365 -3.26 -14.17 -8.76
N ARG A 366 -2.88 -15.11 -9.64
CA ARG A 366 -3.72 -16.28 -9.96
C ARG A 366 -3.78 -17.26 -8.81
N LYS A 367 -2.63 -17.70 -8.31
CA LYS A 367 -2.59 -18.80 -7.31
C LYS A 367 -2.99 -18.37 -5.92
N MET A 368 -2.73 -17.12 -5.54
CA MET A 368 -3.07 -16.64 -4.20
C MET A 368 -4.41 -15.89 -4.23
N TYR A 369 -4.55 -14.79 -4.96
CA TYR A 369 -5.77 -13.99 -4.90
C TYR A 369 -6.97 -14.63 -5.62
N LEU A 370 -6.79 -15.19 -6.82
CA LEU A 370 -7.92 -15.72 -7.59
C LEU A 370 -8.35 -17.12 -7.10
N GLU A 371 -7.36 -18.00 -6.85
CA GLU A 371 -7.60 -19.42 -6.55
C GLU A 371 -7.45 -19.76 -5.05
N ASN A 372 -6.87 -18.88 -4.23
CA ASN A 372 -6.56 -19.08 -2.80
C ASN A 372 -5.83 -20.41 -2.50
N LYS A 373 -4.87 -20.80 -3.38
CA LYS A 373 -4.20 -22.10 -3.31
C LYS A 373 -3.17 -22.23 -2.20
N LEU A 374 -2.73 -21.14 -1.58
CA LEU A 374 -1.69 -21.19 -0.54
C LEU A 374 -2.15 -21.92 0.72
N ILE A 375 -3.43 -21.81 1.09
CA ILE A 375 -3.98 -22.52 2.26
C ILE A 375 -4.24 -24.00 2.02
N GLU A 376 -4.34 -24.43 0.74
CA GLU A 376 -4.56 -25.82 0.39
C GLU A 376 -3.26 -26.62 0.49
N PRO A 377 -3.21 -27.75 1.22
CA PRO A 377 -2.04 -28.60 1.23
C PRO A 377 -1.67 -29.10 -0.17
N GLY A 378 -0.49 -28.71 -0.66
CA GLY A 378 -0.06 -29.02 -2.02
C GLY A 378 -0.68 -28.17 -3.12
N GLY A 379 -1.48 -27.16 -2.79
CA GLY A 379 -2.08 -26.23 -3.75
C GLY A 379 -1.06 -25.35 -4.49
N ILE A 380 0.08 -25.10 -3.87
CA ILE A 380 1.24 -24.44 -4.48
C ILE A 380 2.45 -25.39 -4.41
N THR A 381 3.17 -25.49 -5.52
CA THR A 381 4.44 -26.22 -5.60
C THR A 381 5.56 -25.24 -5.92
N LEU A 382 6.61 -25.19 -5.09
CA LEU A 382 7.82 -24.41 -5.34
C LEU A 382 9.05 -25.34 -5.34
N ASP A 383 9.91 -25.18 -6.34
CA ASP A 383 11.12 -26.01 -6.54
C ASP A 383 10.84 -27.51 -6.35
N GLY A 384 9.75 -28.00 -6.96
CA GLY A 384 9.31 -29.39 -6.89
C GLY A 384 8.75 -29.84 -5.53
N VAL A 385 8.59 -28.94 -4.55
CA VAL A 385 8.01 -29.22 -3.23
C VAL A 385 6.58 -28.73 -3.16
N ALA A 386 5.64 -29.64 -2.95
CA ALA A 386 4.25 -29.30 -2.65
C ALA A 386 4.16 -28.69 -1.23
N LEU A 387 3.79 -27.42 -1.14
CA LEU A 387 3.76 -26.69 0.13
C LEU A 387 2.58 -27.14 1.00
N ASP A 388 2.82 -27.21 2.31
CA ASP A 388 1.78 -27.43 3.31
C ASP A 388 2.11 -26.58 4.54
N LEU A 389 1.41 -25.45 4.70
CA LEU A 389 1.63 -24.50 5.81
C LEU A 389 1.44 -25.14 7.19
N ARG A 390 0.63 -26.24 7.30
CA ARG A 390 0.40 -26.97 8.56
C ARG A 390 1.65 -27.71 9.04
N LYS A 391 2.66 -27.89 8.18
CA LYS A 391 3.95 -28.50 8.53
C LYS A 391 4.93 -27.52 9.18
N ILE A 392 4.63 -26.23 9.19
CA ILE A 392 5.41 -25.24 9.91
C ILE A 392 5.27 -25.49 11.41
N LYS A 393 6.41 -25.75 12.10
CA LYS A 393 6.46 -26.05 13.54
C LYS A 393 7.22 -25.02 14.36
N VAL A 394 7.84 -24.06 13.69
CA VAL A 394 8.56 -23.00 14.39
C VAL A 394 7.59 -22.07 15.13
N PRO A 395 7.96 -21.53 16.31
CA PRO A 395 7.19 -20.49 16.96
C PRO A 395 6.97 -19.29 16.04
N CYS A 396 5.72 -18.85 15.92
CA CYS A 396 5.34 -17.69 15.12
C CYS A 396 4.72 -16.61 16.00
N TYR A 397 5.16 -15.38 15.80
CA TYR A 397 4.53 -14.18 16.37
C TYR A 397 3.84 -13.41 15.26
N LEU A 398 2.56 -13.08 15.45
CA LEU A 398 1.72 -12.44 14.45
C LEU A 398 1.27 -11.07 14.94
N ILE A 399 1.46 -10.05 14.09
CA ILE A 399 0.89 -8.71 14.25
C ILE A 399 -0.05 -8.50 13.08
N SER A 400 -1.35 -8.37 13.39
CA SER A 400 -2.40 -8.02 12.43
C SER A 400 -3.02 -6.66 12.79
N THR A 401 -3.64 -6.02 11.83
CA THR A 401 -4.39 -4.75 12.01
C THR A 401 -5.87 -5.03 11.96
#